data_e35d1ea5bab0088233ca72348c0963f3
#
_entry.id   e35d1ea5bab0088233ca72348c0963f3
#
_cell.length_a   1.000
_cell.length_b   1.000
_cell.length_c   1.000
_cell.angle_alpha   90.00
_cell.angle_beta   90.00
_cell.angle_gamma   90.00
#
_symmetry.space_group_name_H-M   'P 1'
#
loop_
_entity.id
_entity.type
_entity.pdbx_description
1 polymer ?
#
loop_
_entity_poly.entity_id
_entity_poly.type
_entity_poly.pdbx_seq_one_letter_code
_entity_poly.pdbx_strand_id
1 'polypeptide(L)'
;TVNAQVTTSAMAGHVADKQGEDIISALVRVVHKPSGTTYNAVTNVDGRWAIQGMRVGGPYEVKITYVGFADSVIEDITLQLGETYNLNVTMTEDITELGEVVVTGTRSKFAAEKTGATTNISNTQLTALPTVSRSISDIVRLSPYANGMGFAGGDGRSTNFTLDGANLNNNFGLSSSLPGGGTPISMDAIDEVQVVVTPFDVRQTNFIGGGINAVTKSGTNTFKGTAYVYHNNENMHGNRIDNADLGERGTNRNTTYGFTLGG
;
A
#
# COMPACT_ATOMS: atom_id res chain seq x y z
N THR A 1 -13.30 -20.93 10.28
CA THR A 1 -13.50 -19.47 10.20
C THR A 1 -12.50 -18.90 9.22
N VAL A 2 -12.97 -18.47 8.04
CA VAL A 2 -12.16 -17.74 7.07
C VAL A 2 -12.07 -16.31 7.59
N ASN A 3 -10.91 -15.89 8.07
CA ASN A 3 -10.66 -14.50 8.37
C ASN A 3 -10.42 -13.77 7.04
N ALA A 4 -11.38 -12.98 6.59
CA ALA A 4 -11.24 -12.12 5.43
C ALA A 4 -10.39 -10.90 5.85
N GLN A 5 -9.09 -11.01 5.70
CA GLN A 5 -8.16 -9.91 6.00
C GLN A 5 -7.88 -9.09 4.74
N VAL A 6 -7.55 -7.82 4.93
CA VAL A 6 -7.32 -6.89 3.82
C VAL A 6 -5.94 -7.13 3.24
N THR A 7 -5.88 -7.83 2.11
CA THR A 7 -4.64 -8.14 1.38
C THR A 7 -4.64 -7.61 -0.06
N THR A 8 -5.76 -7.04 -0.48
CA THR A 8 -5.99 -6.59 -1.86
C THR A 8 -6.55 -5.19 -1.89
N SER A 9 -6.58 -4.62 -3.07
CA SER A 9 -7.24 -3.37 -3.40
C SER A 9 -8.46 -3.62 -4.30
N ALA A 10 -9.20 -2.56 -4.59
CA ALA A 10 -10.31 -2.58 -5.52
C ALA A 10 -10.28 -1.34 -6.43
N MET A 11 -10.96 -1.43 -7.56
CA MET A 11 -11.20 -0.30 -8.44
C MET A 11 -12.68 -0.28 -8.80
N ALA A 12 -13.29 0.88 -8.76
CA ALA A 12 -14.67 1.10 -9.14
C ALA A 12 -14.79 2.41 -9.91
N GLY A 13 -15.89 2.62 -10.58
CA GLY A 13 -16.09 3.87 -11.29
C GLY A 13 -17.40 3.95 -12.02
N HIS A 14 -17.56 5.03 -12.73
CA HIS A 14 -18.72 5.35 -13.53
C HIS A 14 -18.28 5.82 -14.92
N VAL A 15 -18.99 5.38 -15.94
CA VAL A 15 -18.74 5.75 -17.34
C VAL A 15 -19.99 6.42 -17.90
N ALA A 16 -19.82 7.65 -18.34
CA ALA A 16 -20.89 8.45 -18.95
C ALA A 16 -20.39 9.08 -20.27
N ASP A 17 -21.32 9.56 -21.07
CA ASP A 17 -21.02 10.39 -22.24
C ASP A 17 -20.84 11.88 -21.85
N LYS A 18 -20.63 12.74 -22.85
CA LYS A 18 -20.49 14.20 -22.64
C LYS A 18 -21.81 14.88 -22.22
N GLN A 19 -22.94 14.27 -22.49
CA GLN A 19 -24.26 14.73 -22.12
C GLN A 19 -24.62 14.33 -20.69
N GLY A 20 -23.83 13.44 -20.08
CA GLY A 20 -24.04 12.88 -18.75
C GLY A 20 -24.95 11.64 -18.75
N GLU A 21 -25.20 11.05 -19.94
CA GLU A 21 -25.93 9.80 -20.03
C GLU A 21 -25.03 8.61 -19.70
N ASP A 22 -25.58 7.65 -18.97
CA ASP A 22 -24.85 6.45 -18.51
C ASP A 22 -24.55 5.50 -19.66
N ILE A 23 -23.29 5.09 -19.83
CA ILE A 23 -22.91 4.14 -20.86
C ILE A 23 -23.01 2.73 -20.32
N ILE A 24 -24.00 1.99 -20.80
CA ILE A 24 -24.32 0.63 -20.42
C ILE A 24 -23.51 -0.37 -21.25
N SER A 25 -22.97 -1.43 -20.61
CA SER A 25 -22.23 -2.50 -21.30
C SER A 25 -20.90 -2.05 -21.93
N ALA A 26 -20.29 -0.95 -21.49
CA ALA A 26 -18.93 -0.61 -21.84
C ALA A 26 -17.95 -1.63 -21.23
N LEU A 27 -16.97 -2.07 -22.02
CA LEU A 27 -15.93 -2.98 -21.56
C LEU A 27 -14.83 -2.18 -20.88
N VAL A 28 -14.57 -2.47 -19.61
CA VAL A 28 -13.46 -1.92 -18.82
C VAL A 28 -12.40 -2.99 -18.68
N ARG A 29 -11.24 -2.79 -19.28
CA ARG A 29 -10.06 -3.66 -19.18
C ARG A 29 -8.99 -2.97 -18.37
N VAL A 30 -8.52 -3.62 -17.32
CA VAL A 30 -7.49 -3.10 -16.42
C VAL A 30 -6.29 -4.03 -16.45
N VAL A 31 -5.11 -3.49 -16.75
CA VAL A 31 -3.86 -4.25 -16.84
C VAL A 31 -2.87 -3.76 -15.79
N HIS A 32 -2.38 -4.67 -14.95
CA HIS A 32 -1.24 -4.41 -14.08
C HIS A 32 0.05 -4.54 -14.88
N LYS A 33 0.65 -3.43 -15.30
CA LYS A 33 1.83 -3.43 -16.22
C LYS A 33 3.00 -4.29 -15.71
N PRO A 34 3.38 -4.26 -14.42
CA PRO A 34 4.54 -5.03 -13.95
C PRO A 34 4.38 -6.56 -14.03
N SER A 35 3.17 -7.09 -13.83
CA SER A 35 2.90 -8.54 -13.87
C SER A 35 2.16 -9.01 -15.13
N GLY A 36 1.63 -8.09 -15.94
CA GLY A 36 0.78 -8.41 -17.09
C GLY A 36 -0.60 -8.96 -16.71
N THR A 37 -0.97 -8.96 -15.42
CA THR A 37 -2.28 -9.44 -14.97
C THR A 37 -3.38 -8.53 -15.50
N THR A 38 -4.39 -9.13 -16.12
CA THR A 38 -5.52 -8.42 -16.71
C THR A 38 -6.80 -8.70 -15.93
N TYR A 39 -7.54 -7.65 -15.64
CA TYR A 39 -8.86 -7.69 -15.02
C TYR A 39 -9.88 -7.08 -15.99
N ASN A 40 -11.10 -7.60 -16.01
CA ASN A 40 -12.15 -7.09 -16.87
C ASN A 40 -13.43 -6.86 -16.07
N ALA A 41 -14.15 -5.81 -16.42
CA ALA A 41 -15.50 -5.53 -15.94
C ALA A 41 -16.35 -4.96 -17.07
N VAL A 42 -17.65 -4.93 -16.87
CA VAL A 42 -18.61 -4.33 -17.80
C VAL A 42 -19.48 -3.37 -16.99
N THR A 43 -19.81 -2.22 -17.55
CA THR A 43 -20.68 -1.25 -16.91
C THR A 43 -22.12 -1.77 -16.83
N ASN A 44 -22.76 -1.53 -15.69
CA ASN A 44 -24.18 -1.87 -15.46
C ASN A 44 -25.12 -0.82 -16.07
N VAL A 45 -26.42 -0.94 -15.76
CA VAL A 45 -27.49 -0.03 -16.26
C VAL A 45 -27.32 1.43 -15.79
N ASP A 46 -26.60 1.66 -14.71
CA ASP A 46 -26.26 3.00 -14.18
C ASP A 46 -24.83 3.44 -14.60
N GLY A 47 -24.27 2.85 -15.64
CA GLY A 47 -22.90 3.15 -16.08
C GLY A 47 -21.80 2.78 -15.08
N ARG A 48 -22.11 2.06 -14.00
CA ARG A 48 -21.16 1.74 -12.91
C ARG A 48 -20.47 0.41 -13.13
N TRP A 49 -19.23 0.33 -12.71
CA TRP A 49 -18.42 -0.89 -12.73
C TRP A 49 -17.58 -1.02 -11.47
N ALA A 50 -17.20 -2.24 -11.12
CA ALA A 50 -16.30 -2.51 -10.00
C ALA A 50 -15.49 -3.78 -10.23
N ILE A 51 -14.23 -3.76 -9.82
CA ILE A 51 -13.29 -4.89 -9.81
C ILE A 51 -12.72 -5.00 -8.41
N GLN A 52 -12.85 -6.17 -7.80
CA GLN A 52 -12.31 -6.45 -6.47
C GLN A 52 -11.15 -7.44 -6.55
N GLY A 53 -10.38 -7.57 -5.45
CA GLY A 53 -9.30 -8.54 -5.37
C GLY A 53 -8.10 -8.19 -6.26
N MET A 54 -7.87 -6.91 -6.51
CA MET A 54 -6.74 -6.42 -7.29
C MET A 54 -5.46 -6.36 -6.45
N ARG A 55 -4.31 -6.54 -7.10
CA ARG A 55 -3.00 -6.38 -6.44
C ARG A 55 -2.79 -4.93 -6.03
N VAL A 56 -2.10 -4.71 -4.92
CA VAL A 56 -1.63 -3.38 -4.51
C VAL A 56 -0.48 -2.92 -5.38
N GLY A 57 -0.22 -1.61 -5.40
CA GLY A 57 0.85 -1.02 -6.22
C GLY A 57 0.39 -0.68 -7.63
N GLY A 58 1.29 -0.72 -8.58
CA GLY A 58 1.07 -0.33 -9.98
C GLY A 58 2.40 -0.21 -10.73
N PRO A 59 2.41 0.44 -11.89
CA PRO A 59 1.30 1.16 -12.52
C PRO A 59 0.28 0.25 -13.20
N TYR A 60 -0.97 0.68 -13.14
CA TYR A 60 -2.08 0.09 -13.87
C TYR A 60 -2.44 0.95 -15.07
N GLU A 61 -2.92 0.27 -16.11
CA GLU A 61 -3.53 0.87 -17.29
C GLU A 61 -4.99 0.43 -17.36
N VAL A 62 -5.90 1.39 -17.49
CA VAL A 62 -7.33 1.15 -17.67
C VAL A 62 -7.71 1.56 -19.07
N LYS A 63 -8.25 0.63 -19.84
CA LYS A 63 -8.80 0.86 -21.17
C LYS A 63 -10.30 0.62 -21.14
N ILE A 64 -11.08 1.62 -21.56
CA ILE A 64 -12.53 1.56 -21.66
C ILE A 64 -12.90 1.64 -23.14
N THR A 65 -13.69 0.66 -23.58
CA THR A 65 -14.14 0.57 -24.98
C THR A 65 -15.64 0.42 -25.04
N TYR A 66 -16.25 1.16 -25.96
CA TYR A 66 -17.69 1.08 -26.28
C TYR A 66 -17.94 1.39 -27.74
N VAL A 67 -18.90 0.71 -28.34
CA VAL A 67 -19.20 0.87 -29.79
C VAL A 67 -19.72 2.27 -30.08
N GLY A 68 -19.09 2.97 -31.03
CA GLY A 68 -19.43 4.35 -31.41
C GLY A 68 -18.74 5.43 -30.57
N PHE A 69 -17.86 5.05 -29.66
CA PHE A 69 -17.09 5.98 -28.83
C PHE A 69 -15.58 5.75 -29.02
N ALA A 70 -14.81 6.82 -28.88
CA ALA A 70 -13.36 6.74 -28.88
C ALA A 70 -12.87 5.96 -27.64
N ASP A 71 -11.88 5.11 -27.83
CA ASP A 71 -11.25 4.36 -26.72
C ASP A 71 -10.64 5.35 -25.70
N SER A 72 -10.96 5.14 -24.43
CA SER A 72 -10.38 5.93 -23.35
C SER A 72 -9.33 5.11 -22.62
N VAL A 73 -8.07 5.59 -22.58
CA VAL A 73 -6.95 4.94 -21.89
C VAL A 73 -6.46 5.84 -20.78
N ILE A 74 -6.39 5.31 -19.57
CA ILE A 74 -5.89 5.99 -18.39
C ILE A 74 -4.70 5.19 -17.86
N GLU A 75 -3.55 5.83 -17.78
CA GLU A 75 -2.30 5.22 -17.34
C GLU A 75 -1.86 5.70 -15.96
N ASP A 76 -0.81 5.06 -15.43
CA ASP A 76 -0.11 5.43 -14.20
C ASP A 76 -0.97 5.41 -12.92
N ILE A 77 -2.01 4.56 -12.90
CA ILE A 77 -2.81 4.37 -11.70
C ILE A 77 -2.08 3.46 -10.71
N THR A 78 -1.99 3.90 -9.46
CA THR A 78 -1.44 3.10 -8.36
C THR A 78 -2.53 2.81 -7.34
N LEU A 79 -2.72 1.54 -7.01
CA LEU A 79 -3.71 1.08 -6.03
C LEU A 79 -3.07 0.92 -4.65
N GLN A 80 -3.77 1.33 -3.62
CA GLN A 80 -3.35 1.19 -2.22
C GLN A 80 -4.09 0.07 -1.52
N LEU A 81 -3.44 -0.54 -0.54
CA LEU A 81 -3.97 -1.65 0.24
C LEU A 81 -5.27 -1.26 0.95
N GLY A 82 -6.29 -2.10 0.77
CA GLY A 82 -7.59 -1.95 1.44
C GLY A 82 -8.44 -0.79 0.96
N GLU A 83 -8.00 -0.06 -0.07
CA GLU A 83 -8.76 1.07 -0.62
C GLU A 83 -9.41 0.71 -1.96
N THR A 84 -10.54 1.34 -2.22
CA THR A 84 -11.17 1.32 -3.55
C THR A 84 -10.76 2.59 -4.30
N TYR A 85 -10.13 2.43 -5.46
CA TYR A 85 -9.81 3.54 -6.35
C TYR A 85 -11.02 3.86 -7.22
N ASN A 86 -11.55 5.07 -7.12
CA ASN A 86 -12.67 5.52 -7.94
C ASN A 86 -12.21 6.23 -9.20
N LEU A 87 -12.63 5.70 -10.35
CA LEU A 87 -12.30 6.20 -11.67
C LEU A 87 -13.57 6.49 -12.47
N ASN A 88 -13.97 7.74 -12.51
CA ASN A 88 -15.09 8.19 -13.33
C ASN A 88 -14.54 8.70 -14.67
N VAL A 89 -15.13 8.24 -15.78
CA VAL A 89 -14.67 8.54 -17.12
C VAL A 89 -15.82 9.04 -17.96
N THR A 90 -15.58 10.15 -18.68
CA THR A 90 -16.48 10.67 -19.69
C THR A 90 -15.94 10.30 -21.08
N MET A 91 -16.70 9.49 -21.82
CA MET A 91 -16.33 9.08 -23.17
C MET A 91 -16.82 10.09 -24.21
N THR A 92 -16.11 10.16 -25.32
CA THR A 92 -16.44 11.02 -26.45
C THR A 92 -16.89 10.16 -27.62
N GLU A 93 -18.00 10.52 -28.26
CA GLU A 93 -18.43 9.86 -29.50
C GLU A 93 -17.36 9.98 -30.57
N ASP A 94 -17.08 8.87 -31.23
CA ASP A 94 -16.16 8.81 -32.35
C ASP A 94 -16.93 9.07 -33.65
N ILE A 95 -16.82 10.31 -34.15
CA ILE A 95 -17.54 10.72 -35.36
C ILE A 95 -16.70 10.50 -36.64
N THR A 96 -15.37 10.32 -36.57
CA THR A 96 -14.59 10.34 -37.79
C THR A 96 -13.27 9.57 -37.88
N GLU A 97 -12.61 9.17 -36.79
CA GLU A 97 -11.37 8.37 -36.87
C GLU A 97 -11.04 7.77 -35.50
N LEU A 98 -10.51 6.54 -35.49
CA LEU A 98 -10.01 5.79 -34.32
C LEU A 98 -8.93 6.57 -33.56
N GLY A 99 -9.34 7.53 -32.77
CA GLY A 99 -8.48 8.33 -31.90
C GLY A 99 -8.52 7.78 -30.48
N GLU A 100 -7.41 7.29 -29.98
CA GLU A 100 -7.24 6.93 -28.57
C GLU A 100 -7.03 8.20 -27.74
N VAL A 101 -7.83 8.40 -26.69
CA VAL A 101 -7.65 9.51 -25.75
C VAL A 101 -6.88 9.00 -24.54
N VAL A 102 -5.62 9.37 -24.43
CA VAL A 102 -4.77 9.04 -23.28
C VAL A 102 -4.90 10.11 -22.21
N VAL A 103 -5.33 9.72 -21.01
CA VAL A 103 -5.42 10.59 -19.83
C VAL A 103 -4.52 10.04 -18.76
N THR A 104 -3.64 10.86 -18.20
CA THR A 104 -2.84 10.47 -17.04
C THR A 104 -3.70 10.52 -15.78
N GLY A 105 -3.77 9.41 -15.06
CA GLY A 105 -4.56 9.31 -13.84
C GLY A 105 -3.97 10.15 -12.70
N THR A 106 -4.65 11.24 -12.34
CA THR A 106 -4.30 12.03 -11.14
C THR A 106 -5.19 11.64 -9.97
N ARG A 107 -4.58 11.10 -8.93
CA ARG A 107 -5.31 10.78 -7.69
C ARG A 107 -5.60 12.05 -6.90
N SER A 108 -6.87 12.27 -6.57
CA SER A 108 -7.21 13.26 -5.54
C SER A 108 -6.74 12.77 -4.17
N LYS A 109 -5.92 13.57 -3.48
CA LYS A 109 -5.48 13.29 -2.10
C LYS A 109 -6.64 13.33 -1.09
N PHE A 110 -7.78 13.83 -1.48
CA PHE A 110 -8.97 14.04 -0.66
C PHE A 110 -10.14 13.19 -1.16
N ALA A 111 -9.94 11.87 -1.28
CA ALA A 111 -11.06 10.98 -1.58
C ALA A 111 -12.00 10.93 -0.36
N ALA A 112 -13.25 11.34 -0.55
CA ALA A 112 -14.29 11.38 0.49
C ALA A 112 -14.68 9.99 1.05
N GLU A 113 -14.11 8.92 0.50
CA GLU A 113 -14.46 7.52 0.80
C GLU A 113 -13.52 6.85 1.80
N LYS A 114 -12.53 7.57 2.35
CA LYS A 114 -11.70 7.03 3.42
C LYS A 114 -12.51 6.95 4.71
N THR A 115 -12.89 5.75 5.09
CA THR A 115 -13.52 5.48 6.38
C THR A 115 -12.44 5.12 7.42
N GLY A 116 -12.28 5.98 8.43
CA GLY A 116 -11.29 5.80 9.49
C GLY A 116 -9.92 6.45 9.22
N ALA A 117 -9.07 6.44 10.24
CA ALA A 117 -7.71 6.96 10.14
C ALA A 117 -6.77 5.86 9.63
N THR A 118 -6.47 5.88 8.33
CA THR A 118 -5.54 4.96 7.70
C THR A 118 -4.30 5.70 7.21
N THR A 119 -3.14 5.10 7.39
CA THR A 119 -1.87 5.58 6.83
C THR A 119 -1.28 4.47 5.97
N ASN A 120 -1.25 4.68 4.67
CA ASN A 120 -0.67 3.72 3.72
C ASN A 120 0.75 4.17 3.36
N ILE A 121 1.70 3.26 3.45
CA ILE A 121 3.12 3.51 3.23
C ILE A 121 3.58 2.54 2.15
N SER A 122 3.82 3.07 0.96
CA SER A 122 4.24 2.30 -0.21
C SER A 122 5.72 1.93 -0.15
N ASN A 123 6.14 0.94 -0.95
CA ASN A 123 7.54 0.53 -1.05
C ASN A 123 8.50 1.68 -1.40
N THR A 124 8.07 2.60 -2.27
CA THR A 124 8.88 3.78 -2.63
C THR A 124 9.15 4.66 -1.41
N GLN A 125 8.14 4.85 -0.55
CA GLN A 125 8.31 5.59 0.70
C GLN A 125 9.16 4.82 1.71
N LEU A 126 8.97 3.49 1.81
CA LEU A 126 9.77 2.62 2.69
C LEU A 126 11.27 2.67 2.36
N THR A 127 11.61 2.71 1.09
CA THR A 127 13.01 2.77 0.63
C THR A 127 13.63 4.16 0.71
N ALA A 128 12.82 5.22 0.59
CA ALA A 128 13.27 6.60 0.66
C ALA A 128 13.50 7.11 2.10
N LEU A 129 12.84 6.47 3.09
CA LEU A 129 12.93 6.90 4.48
C LEU A 129 14.21 6.37 5.15
N PRO A 130 15.00 7.26 5.77
CA PRO A 130 16.14 6.84 6.57
C PRO A 130 15.65 6.16 7.85
N THR A 131 15.71 4.86 7.91
CA THR A 131 15.36 4.07 9.10
C THR A 131 16.62 3.69 9.86
N VAL A 132 16.57 3.76 11.18
CA VAL A 132 17.72 3.45 12.05
C VAL A 132 17.89 1.94 12.19
N SER A 133 16.81 1.23 12.40
CA SER A 133 16.81 -0.21 12.68
C SER A 133 16.25 -1.09 11.56
N ARG A 134 15.72 -0.49 10.49
CA ARG A 134 15.01 -1.20 9.41
C ARG A 134 13.93 -2.16 9.93
N SER A 135 13.22 -1.71 10.95
CA SER A 135 12.16 -2.49 11.58
C SER A 135 10.77 -1.93 11.22
N ILE A 136 9.76 -2.76 11.38
CA ILE A 136 8.37 -2.35 11.20
C ILE A 136 8.00 -1.20 12.16
N SER A 137 8.60 -1.14 13.34
CA SER A 137 8.38 -0.05 14.29
C SER A 137 8.85 1.31 13.77
N ASP A 138 9.88 1.35 12.93
CA ASP A 138 10.31 2.59 12.29
C ASP A 138 9.28 3.11 11.28
N ILE A 139 8.58 2.18 10.61
CA ILE A 139 7.51 2.51 9.67
C ILE A 139 6.26 2.99 10.41
N VAL A 140 5.90 2.29 11.48
CA VAL A 140 4.71 2.61 12.28
C VAL A 140 4.76 4.02 12.86
N ARG A 141 5.96 4.51 13.20
CA ARG A 141 6.20 5.89 13.68
C ARG A 141 5.80 6.98 12.69
N LEU A 142 5.62 6.65 11.41
CA LEU A 142 5.12 7.60 10.41
C LEU A 142 3.63 7.91 10.59
N SER A 143 2.91 7.05 11.27
CA SER A 143 1.53 7.33 11.66
C SER A 143 1.51 8.33 12.82
N PRO A 144 0.79 9.46 12.71
CA PRO A 144 0.72 10.46 13.76
C PRO A 144 0.05 9.97 15.05
N TYR A 145 -0.64 8.84 14.98
CA TYR A 145 -1.35 8.23 16.10
C TYR A 145 -0.54 7.13 16.80
N ALA A 146 0.68 6.83 16.31
CA ALA A 146 1.51 5.76 16.84
C ALA A 146 2.40 6.23 17.98
N ASN A 147 2.51 5.42 19.03
CA ASN A 147 3.51 5.51 20.07
C ASN A 147 4.18 4.15 20.23
N GLY A 148 5.38 3.99 19.62
CA GLY A 148 5.98 2.66 19.46
C GLY A 148 5.10 1.75 18.60
N MET A 149 4.70 0.60 19.14
CA MET A 149 3.76 -0.33 18.50
C MET A 149 2.30 -0.12 18.95
N GLY A 150 2.04 0.82 19.87
CA GLY A 150 0.70 1.17 20.33
C GLY A 150 0.09 2.32 19.51
N PHE A 151 -1.24 2.40 19.51
CA PHE A 151 -1.98 3.44 18.80
C PHE A 151 -3.00 4.12 19.70
N ALA A 152 -3.21 5.42 19.50
CA ALA A 152 -4.20 6.22 20.19
C ALA A 152 -4.15 6.08 21.74
N GLY A 153 -2.95 5.98 22.31
CA GLY A 153 -2.72 5.78 23.75
C GLY A 153 -2.86 4.34 24.25
N GLY A 154 -3.13 3.39 23.36
CA GLY A 154 -3.17 1.95 23.68
C GLY A 154 -1.78 1.33 23.79
N ASP A 155 -1.74 0.14 24.43
CA ASP A 155 -0.53 -0.68 24.54
C ASP A 155 -0.27 -1.43 23.22
N GLY A 156 1.00 -1.53 22.80
CA GLY A 156 1.40 -2.29 21.61
C GLY A 156 1.02 -3.77 21.62
N ARG A 157 0.73 -4.35 22.78
CA ARG A 157 0.21 -5.73 22.92
C ARG A 157 -1.21 -5.90 22.37
N SER A 158 -1.97 -4.83 22.31
CA SER A 158 -3.33 -4.82 21.74
C SER A 158 -3.38 -4.47 20.26
N THR A 159 -2.24 -4.23 19.63
CA THR A 159 -2.14 -3.97 18.20
C THR A 159 -2.11 -5.28 17.42
N ASN A 160 -2.94 -5.40 16.40
CA ASN A 160 -2.90 -6.52 15.47
C ASN A 160 -1.85 -6.28 14.38
N PHE A 161 -0.96 -7.23 14.19
CA PHE A 161 -0.03 -7.25 13.06
C PHE A 161 -0.35 -8.42 12.13
N THR A 162 -0.62 -8.12 10.87
CA THR A 162 -0.88 -9.11 9.84
C THR A 162 0.10 -8.98 8.69
N LEU A 163 0.51 -10.13 8.15
CA LEU A 163 1.34 -10.23 6.97
C LEU A 163 0.64 -11.14 5.97
N ASP A 164 0.37 -10.62 4.78
CA ASP A 164 -0.39 -11.31 3.72
C ASP A 164 -1.69 -11.97 4.24
N GLY A 165 -2.35 -11.30 5.19
CA GLY A 165 -3.54 -11.80 5.85
C GLY A 165 -3.31 -12.79 7.00
N ALA A 166 -2.09 -13.27 7.23
CA ALA A 166 -1.76 -14.09 8.38
C ALA A 166 -1.50 -13.22 9.62
N ASN A 167 -2.10 -13.60 10.75
CA ASN A 167 -1.88 -12.92 12.02
C ASN A 167 -0.53 -13.35 12.63
N LEU A 168 0.34 -12.39 12.91
CA LEU A 168 1.66 -12.58 13.51
C LEU A 168 1.76 -11.98 14.90
N ASN A 169 0.67 -11.89 15.63
CA ASN A 169 0.67 -11.34 16.98
C ASN A 169 1.35 -12.28 17.99
N ASN A 170 1.93 -11.68 19.03
CA ASN A 170 2.29 -12.39 20.23
C ASN A 170 1.05 -12.62 21.11
N ASN A 171 0.33 -13.71 20.83
CA ASN A 171 -0.94 -14.03 21.51
C ASN A 171 -0.80 -14.39 23.01
N PHE A 172 0.43 -14.54 23.52
CA PHE A 172 0.65 -14.76 24.93
C PHE A 172 0.56 -13.51 25.81
N GLY A 173 0.50 -12.32 25.18
CA GLY A 173 0.30 -11.05 25.87
C GLY A 173 1.43 -10.60 26.81
N LEU A 174 2.59 -11.28 26.79
CA LEU A 174 3.71 -11.02 27.68
C LEU A 174 4.68 -9.96 27.14
N SER A 175 4.63 -9.64 25.85
CA SER A 175 5.51 -8.69 25.21
C SER A 175 4.78 -7.85 24.16
N SER A 176 5.11 -6.58 24.07
CA SER A 176 4.68 -5.68 22.98
C SER A 176 5.54 -5.84 21.71
N SER A 177 6.56 -6.70 21.75
CA SER A 177 7.43 -6.98 20.60
C SER A 177 6.79 -8.00 19.67
N LEU A 178 6.95 -7.79 18.37
CA LEU A 178 6.58 -8.79 17.37
C LEU A 178 7.45 -10.05 17.50
N PRO A 179 6.96 -11.23 17.04
CA PRO A 179 7.76 -12.44 16.95
C PRO A 179 9.09 -12.20 16.21
N GLY A 180 10.13 -12.94 16.57
CA GLY A 180 11.46 -12.77 15.96
C GLY A 180 12.24 -11.55 16.46
N GLY A 181 11.91 -11.01 17.64
CA GLY A 181 12.63 -9.85 18.20
C GLY A 181 12.21 -8.50 17.61
N GLY A 182 11.00 -8.43 17.05
CA GLY A 182 10.43 -7.20 16.48
C GLY A 182 10.63 -7.03 14.96
N THR A 183 11.27 -7.99 14.29
CA THR A 183 11.47 -7.95 12.83
C THR A 183 11.15 -9.33 12.23
N PRO A 184 9.87 -9.73 12.17
CA PRO A 184 9.47 -11.05 11.67
C PRO A 184 9.75 -11.24 10.18
N ILE A 185 9.89 -10.16 9.43
CA ILE A 185 10.19 -10.15 7.99
C ILE A 185 11.08 -8.95 7.65
N SER A 186 11.96 -9.11 6.66
CA SER A 186 12.77 -8.00 6.13
C SER A 186 11.88 -6.93 5.49
N MET A 187 12.15 -5.67 5.76
CA MET A 187 11.47 -4.55 5.09
C MET A 187 11.59 -4.60 3.56
N ASP A 188 12.66 -5.19 3.05
CA ASP A 188 12.87 -5.31 1.60
C ASP A 188 11.89 -6.26 0.92
N ALA A 189 11.30 -7.18 1.68
CA ALA A 189 10.26 -8.09 1.18
C ALA A 189 8.86 -7.46 1.17
N ILE A 190 8.69 -6.31 1.82
CA ILE A 190 7.37 -5.64 1.96
C ILE A 190 7.13 -4.74 0.75
N ASP A 191 5.92 -4.81 0.20
CA ASP A 191 5.46 -3.93 -0.87
C ASP A 191 4.72 -2.72 -0.32
N GLU A 192 3.78 -2.96 0.60
CA GLU A 192 3.01 -1.89 1.25
C GLU A 192 2.72 -2.23 2.71
N VAL A 193 2.70 -1.20 3.55
CA VAL A 193 2.24 -1.28 4.93
C VAL A 193 1.08 -0.31 5.11
N GLN A 194 -0.03 -0.82 5.59
CA GLN A 194 -1.18 -0.04 6.01
C GLN A 194 -1.26 -0.02 7.53
N VAL A 195 -1.26 1.15 8.10
CA VAL A 195 -1.55 1.38 9.53
C VAL A 195 -2.97 1.90 9.65
N VAL A 196 -3.79 1.20 10.40
CA VAL A 196 -5.21 1.51 10.59
C VAL A 196 -5.48 1.79 12.05
N VAL A 197 -6.06 2.95 12.32
CA VAL A 197 -6.48 3.36 13.66
C VAL A 197 -7.99 3.52 13.66
N THR A 198 -8.68 2.86 14.60
CA THR A 198 -10.15 2.88 14.70
C THR A 198 -10.87 2.57 13.37
N PRO A 199 -10.68 1.37 12.80
CA PRO A 199 -11.32 1.02 11.54
C PRO A 199 -12.82 0.81 11.71
N PHE A 200 -13.56 1.19 10.68
CA PHE A 200 -14.99 0.87 10.55
C PHE A 200 -15.24 -0.33 9.62
N ASP A 201 -14.17 -0.92 9.08
CA ASP A 201 -14.25 -2.08 8.19
C ASP A 201 -14.37 -3.37 9.00
N VAL A 202 -15.45 -4.12 8.82
CA VAL A 202 -15.75 -5.39 9.50
C VAL A 202 -14.74 -6.50 9.21
N ARG A 203 -13.93 -6.36 8.16
CA ARG A 203 -12.85 -7.30 7.83
C ARG A 203 -11.64 -7.14 8.76
N GLN A 204 -11.52 -6.00 9.41
CA GLN A 204 -10.43 -5.70 10.34
C GLN A 204 -10.83 -6.08 11.75
N THR A 205 -10.18 -7.09 12.30
CA THR A 205 -10.52 -7.69 13.59
C THR A 205 -9.29 -7.89 14.46
N ASN A 206 -9.51 -8.33 15.70
CA ASN A 206 -8.47 -8.81 16.62
C ASN A 206 -7.51 -7.73 17.15
N PHE A 207 -8.00 -6.50 17.37
CA PHE A 207 -7.20 -5.43 17.98
C PHE A 207 -8.07 -4.45 18.80
N ILE A 208 -7.39 -3.70 19.66
CA ILE A 208 -7.94 -2.56 20.39
C ILE A 208 -7.05 -1.36 20.07
N GLY A 209 -7.59 -0.36 19.36
CA GLY A 209 -6.88 0.86 19.02
C GLY A 209 -6.30 0.89 17.62
N GLY A 210 -5.53 -0.09 17.18
CA GLY A 210 -4.97 -0.07 15.84
C GLY A 210 -4.49 -1.41 15.31
N GLY A 211 -4.38 -1.50 14.00
CA GLY A 211 -3.86 -2.64 13.27
C GLY A 211 -2.80 -2.23 12.24
N ILE A 212 -1.87 -3.12 11.98
CA ILE A 212 -0.84 -2.99 10.97
C ILE A 212 -1.02 -4.15 10.00
N ASN A 213 -1.32 -3.83 8.75
CA ASN A 213 -1.42 -4.81 7.67
C ASN A 213 -0.22 -4.62 6.73
N ALA A 214 0.61 -5.62 6.60
CA ALA A 214 1.72 -5.64 5.64
C ALA A 214 1.45 -6.64 4.54
N VAL A 215 1.81 -6.28 3.31
CA VAL A 215 1.73 -7.15 2.14
C VAL A 215 3.12 -7.30 1.54
N THR A 216 3.49 -8.53 1.21
CA THR A 216 4.78 -8.83 0.59
C THR A 216 4.78 -8.53 -0.90
N LYS A 217 5.97 -8.28 -1.44
CA LYS A 217 6.18 -8.08 -2.88
C LYS A 217 5.74 -9.32 -3.65
N SER A 218 5.00 -9.09 -4.70
CA SER A 218 4.63 -10.12 -5.67
C SER A 218 5.62 -10.15 -6.84
N GLY A 219 5.75 -11.31 -7.49
CA GLY A 219 6.54 -11.45 -8.71
C GLY A 219 6.09 -10.50 -9.82
N THR A 220 7.05 -10.08 -10.63
CA THR A 220 6.85 -9.24 -11.82
C THR A 220 7.54 -9.90 -13.02
N ASN A 221 7.27 -9.41 -14.24
CA ASN A 221 7.90 -9.94 -15.45
C ASN A 221 9.34 -9.40 -15.69
N THR A 222 9.88 -8.66 -14.72
CA THR A 222 11.23 -8.09 -14.79
C THR A 222 12.02 -8.48 -13.56
N PHE A 223 13.22 -9.07 -13.78
CA PHE A 223 14.13 -9.37 -12.67
C PHE A 223 14.63 -8.10 -12.00
N LYS A 224 14.53 -8.06 -10.69
CA LYS A 224 15.03 -6.98 -9.83
C LYS A 224 15.82 -7.57 -8.68
N GLY A 225 16.94 -6.96 -8.35
CA GLY A 225 17.76 -7.36 -7.22
C GLY A 225 18.29 -6.15 -6.48
N THR A 226 18.40 -6.26 -5.16
CA THR A 226 19.02 -5.26 -4.30
C THR A 226 19.98 -5.95 -3.34
N ALA A 227 21.09 -5.28 -3.01
CA ALA A 227 21.98 -5.68 -1.95
C ALA A 227 22.34 -4.46 -1.11
N TYR A 228 22.43 -4.64 0.21
CA TYR A 228 22.76 -3.54 1.11
C TYR A 228 23.59 -4.02 2.30
N VAL A 229 24.39 -3.11 2.83
CA VAL A 229 25.14 -3.26 4.09
C VAL A 229 24.98 -1.97 4.89
N TYR A 230 24.52 -2.08 6.12
CA TYR A 230 24.51 -1.00 7.09
C TYR A 230 25.46 -1.34 8.22
N HIS A 231 26.32 -0.41 8.53
CA HIS A 231 27.26 -0.54 9.65
C HIS A 231 27.16 0.67 10.56
N ASN A 232 27.06 0.43 11.85
CA ASN A 232 27.05 1.46 12.88
C ASN A 232 27.97 1.02 14.02
N ASN A 233 28.80 1.93 14.48
CA ASN A 233 29.65 1.71 15.62
C ASN A 233 29.73 2.97 16.51
N GLU A 234 30.34 2.83 17.68
CA GLU A 234 30.49 3.90 18.66
C GLU A 234 31.21 5.14 18.10
N ASN A 235 32.10 4.98 17.12
CA ASN A 235 32.89 6.07 16.53
C ASN A 235 32.08 6.90 15.52
N MET A 236 30.94 6.40 15.07
CA MET A 236 30.04 7.14 14.17
C MET A 236 29.11 8.11 14.92
N HIS A 237 29.13 8.09 16.24
CA HIS A 237 28.38 9.00 17.09
C HIS A 237 29.29 10.08 17.67
N GLY A 238 28.85 11.32 17.62
CA GLY A 238 29.58 12.43 18.27
C GLY A 238 29.57 12.26 19.80
N ASN A 239 30.71 12.56 20.44
CA ASN A 239 30.87 12.52 21.91
C ASN A 239 30.57 13.86 22.58
N ARG A 240 30.15 14.88 21.81
CA ARG A 240 29.89 16.23 22.31
C ARG A 240 28.47 16.67 22.03
N ILE A 241 27.86 17.28 23.03
CA ILE A 241 26.62 18.03 22.88
C ILE A 241 26.92 19.45 23.35
N ASP A 242 26.86 20.40 22.43
CA ASP A 242 27.28 21.78 22.65
C ASP A 242 28.73 21.84 23.18
N ASN A 243 28.98 22.41 24.34
CA ASN A 243 30.30 22.48 24.97
C ASN A 243 30.55 21.34 25.98
N ALA A 244 29.63 20.45 26.20
CA ALA A 244 29.79 19.34 27.13
C ALA A 244 30.37 18.11 26.42
N ASP A 245 31.48 17.57 26.93
CA ASP A 245 32.04 16.29 26.53
C ASP A 245 31.32 15.18 27.33
N LEU A 246 30.74 14.21 26.62
CA LEU A 246 30.01 13.10 27.22
C LEU A 246 30.90 11.91 27.59
N GLY A 247 32.22 12.04 27.35
CA GLY A 247 33.18 10.96 27.58
C GLY A 247 33.12 9.84 26.54
N GLU A 248 33.89 8.78 26.80
CA GLU A 248 33.91 7.62 25.91
C GLU A 248 32.61 6.80 26.01
N ARG A 249 32.03 6.47 24.86
CA ARG A 249 30.87 5.61 24.78
C ARG A 249 31.25 4.14 24.90
N GLY A 250 30.39 3.34 25.52
CA GLY A 250 30.55 1.89 25.51
C GLY A 250 30.56 1.33 24.08
N THR A 251 31.33 0.26 23.88
CA THR A 251 31.40 -0.42 22.58
C THR A 251 30.03 -0.85 22.11
N ASN A 252 29.60 -0.29 21.00
CA ASN A 252 28.36 -0.66 20.31
C ASN A 252 28.64 -0.83 18.82
N ARG A 253 28.57 -2.05 18.35
CA ARG A 253 28.77 -2.38 16.93
C ARG A 253 27.58 -3.14 16.41
N ASN A 254 26.94 -2.60 15.38
CA ASN A 254 25.84 -3.27 14.69
C ASN A 254 26.13 -3.30 13.18
N THR A 255 26.00 -4.48 12.58
CA THR A 255 26.16 -4.65 11.12
C THR A 255 24.96 -5.43 10.61
N THR A 256 24.21 -4.83 9.72
CA THR A 256 23.08 -5.45 9.05
C THR A 256 23.37 -5.52 7.55
N TYR A 257 23.21 -6.70 6.98
CA TYR A 257 23.34 -6.89 5.53
C TYR A 257 22.15 -7.70 5.00
N GLY A 258 21.84 -7.51 3.76
CA GLY A 258 20.79 -8.26 3.11
C GLY A 258 20.88 -8.19 1.60
N PHE A 259 20.16 -9.09 0.96
CA PHE A 259 20.00 -9.08 -0.48
C PHE A 259 18.57 -9.53 -0.81
N THR A 260 18.05 -9.04 -1.92
CA THR A 260 16.78 -9.52 -2.49
C THR A 260 16.98 -9.81 -3.95
N LEU A 261 16.30 -10.84 -4.43
CA LEU A 261 16.20 -11.17 -5.86
C LEU A 261 14.74 -11.55 -6.13
N GLY A 262 14.15 -10.96 -7.14
CA GLY A 262 12.77 -11.23 -7.54
C GLY A 262 12.54 -10.93 -9.02
N GLY A 263 11.49 -11.51 -9.61
CA GLY A 263 11.14 -11.36 -11.02
C GLY A 263 9.81 -12.02 -11.34
#